data_d2b0bddc320ac455c1baee279ca3ce76
#
_entry.id   d2b0bddc320ac455c1baee279ca3ce76
#
_cell.length_a   1.000
_cell.length_b   1.000
_cell.length_c   1.000
_cell.angle_alpha   90.00
_cell.angle_beta   90.00
_cell.angle_gamma   90.00
#
_symmetry.space_group_name_H-M   'P 1'
#
loop_
_entity.id
_entity.type
_entity.pdbx_description
1 polymer ?
#
loop_
_entity_poly.entity_id
_entity_poly.type
_entity_poly.pdbx_seq_one_letter_code
_entity_poly.pdbx_strand_id
1 'polypeptide(L)'
;MRPAALALVLLLGGCGFQPLYGERQGSEPLTAALNGVAVDPPKTRVGQLIRNEFLADVPPGQGGLSVYRLEIEPEAREVNDIESSNTDVLRKTYRLNVSFKLSDNRTGKPVYSGKTFSYISYDRVSSPLANVQAATNAEERAAHEVGIDIRTRIAAYLASL
;
A
#
# COMPACT_ATOMS: atom_id res chain seq x y z
N MET A 1 -3.65 19.47 -51.65
CA MET A 1 -4.34 18.55 -50.72
C MET A 1 -3.37 18.03 -49.68
N ARG A 2 -2.64 18.85 -48.99
CA ARG A 2 -1.62 18.43 -47.99
C ARG A 2 -1.62 19.15 -46.64
N PRO A 3 -2.41 20.22 -46.36
CA PRO A 3 -2.43 20.78 -44.98
C PRO A 3 -3.42 20.10 -44.02
N ALA A 4 -4.45 19.40 -44.52
CA ALA A 4 -5.48 18.78 -43.67
C ALA A 4 -4.97 17.57 -42.88
N ALA A 5 -4.00 16.83 -43.41
CA ALA A 5 -3.40 15.67 -42.74
C ALA A 5 -2.48 16.08 -41.56
N LEU A 6 -1.84 17.27 -41.68
CA LEU A 6 -0.97 17.78 -40.59
C LEU A 6 -1.77 18.30 -39.41
N ALA A 7 -2.97 18.82 -39.64
CA ALA A 7 -3.87 19.28 -38.55
C ALA A 7 -4.47 18.14 -37.74
N LEU A 8 -4.68 16.97 -38.34
CA LEU A 8 -5.24 15.79 -37.65
C LEU A 8 -4.25 15.15 -36.66
N VAL A 9 -2.94 15.24 -36.92
CA VAL A 9 -1.89 14.68 -36.03
C VAL A 9 -1.73 15.53 -34.75
N LEU A 10 -2.02 16.82 -34.80
CA LEU A 10 -1.93 17.71 -33.63
C LEU A 10 -3.08 17.55 -32.63
N LEU A 11 -4.18 16.90 -33.01
CA LEU A 11 -5.33 16.65 -32.12
C LEU A 11 -5.18 15.38 -31.26
N LEU A 12 -4.22 14.53 -31.55
CA LEU A 12 -3.96 13.27 -30.79
C LEU A 12 -3.01 13.45 -29.59
N GLY A 13 -2.40 14.63 -29.41
CA GLY A 13 -1.50 14.94 -28.30
C GLY A 13 -2.17 15.27 -26.97
N GLY A 14 -3.51 15.23 -26.88
CA GLY A 14 -4.28 15.72 -25.73
C GLY A 14 -4.57 14.69 -24.62
N CYS A 15 -4.05 13.47 -24.68
CA CYS A 15 -4.11 12.55 -23.54
C CYS A 15 -3.07 12.98 -22.51
N GLY A 16 -3.45 13.89 -21.62
CA GLY A 16 -2.65 14.33 -20.48
C GLY A 16 -2.41 13.21 -19.45
N PHE A 17 -1.70 12.16 -19.87
CA PHE A 17 -1.22 11.13 -18.96
C PHE A 17 -0.10 11.72 -18.12
N GLN A 18 -0.41 12.22 -16.93
CA GLN A 18 0.61 12.66 -15.97
C GLN A 18 1.00 11.46 -15.12
N PRO A 19 2.27 11.02 -15.18
CA PRO A 19 2.74 9.98 -14.27
C PRO A 19 2.61 10.47 -12.82
N LEU A 20 2.03 9.64 -11.96
CA LEU A 20 1.80 9.94 -10.54
C LEU A 20 3.11 10.28 -9.79
N TYR A 21 4.23 9.77 -10.28
CA TYR A 21 5.58 9.98 -9.74
C TYR A 21 6.46 10.90 -10.60
N GLY A 22 5.89 11.60 -11.57
CA GLY A 22 6.63 12.55 -12.40
C GLY A 22 6.94 13.83 -11.62
N GLU A 23 8.17 14.35 -11.75
CA GLU A 23 8.53 15.66 -11.23
C GLU A 23 7.65 16.73 -11.90
N ARG A 24 6.72 17.31 -11.14
CA ARG A 24 6.03 18.52 -11.56
C ARG A 24 6.98 19.69 -11.30
N GLN A 25 7.28 20.47 -12.33
CA GLN A 25 7.92 21.78 -12.13
C GLN A 25 7.02 22.60 -11.17
N GLY A 26 7.46 22.76 -9.91
CA GLY A 26 6.77 23.54 -8.88
C GLY A 26 5.92 22.75 -7.87
N SER A 27 5.82 21.42 -7.96
CA SER A 27 5.28 20.59 -6.87
C SER A 27 6.40 19.75 -6.26
N GLU A 28 6.53 19.80 -4.94
CA GLU A 28 7.39 18.87 -4.22
C GLU A 28 7.01 17.43 -4.61
N PRO A 29 8.00 16.52 -4.78
CA PRO A 29 7.69 15.12 -5.08
C PRO A 29 6.73 14.57 -4.02
N LEU A 30 5.79 13.74 -4.46
CA LEU A 30 4.75 13.12 -3.62
C LEU A 30 5.33 12.47 -2.35
N THR A 31 6.58 11.99 -2.45
CA THR A 31 7.37 11.47 -1.33
C THR A 31 7.71 12.53 -0.27
N ALA A 32 7.85 13.81 -0.65
CA ALA A 32 8.11 14.88 0.31
C ALA A 32 6.90 15.17 1.21
N ALA A 33 5.69 15.08 0.67
CA ALA A 33 4.47 15.21 1.46
C ALA A 33 4.34 14.10 2.53
N LEU A 34 4.83 12.90 2.24
CA LEU A 34 4.85 11.77 3.17
C LEU A 34 5.86 11.94 4.32
N ASN A 35 6.89 12.78 4.17
CA ASN A 35 7.86 13.06 5.24
C ASN A 35 7.24 13.67 6.50
N GLY A 36 6.08 14.33 6.36
CA GLY A 36 5.32 14.89 7.47
C GLY A 36 4.41 13.88 8.19
N VAL A 37 4.43 12.60 7.80
CA VAL A 37 3.56 11.56 8.36
C VAL A 37 4.34 10.67 9.33
N ALA A 38 4.00 10.73 10.62
CA ALA A 38 4.47 9.75 11.61
C ALA A 38 3.54 8.53 11.58
N VAL A 39 4.12 7.33 11.55
CA VAL A 39 3.37 6.07 11.65
C VAL A 39 3.47 5.56 13.08
N ASP A 40 2.32 5.31 13.72
CA ASP A 40 2.28 4.78 15.07
C ASP A 40 2.97 3.41 15.16
N PRO A 41 3.63 3.11 16.29
CA PRO A 41 4.29 1.84 16.49
C PRO A 41 3.29 0.67 16.38
N PRO A 42 3.50 -0.27 15.46
CA PRO A 42 2.58 -1.41 15.30
C PRO A 42 2.73 -2.39 16.45
N LYS A 43 1.60 -3.04 16.83
CA LYS A 43 1.55 -4.04 17.91
C LYS A 43 1.80 -5.47 17.42
N THR A 44 1.83 -5.69 16.11
CA THR A 44 1.93 -7.02 15.49
C THR A 44 3.05 -7.06 14.45
N ARG A 45 3.56 -8.28 14.14
CA ARG A 45 4.55 -8.48 13.08
C ARG A 45 4.04 -7.98 11.74
N VAL A 46 2.81 -8.32 11.34
CA VAL A 46 2.24 -7.87 10.07
C VAL A 46 2.09 -6.34 10.02
N GLY A 47 1.73 -5.71 11.12
CA GLY A 47 1.70 -4.25 11.22
C GLY A 47 3.09 -3.63 11.02
N GLN A 48 4.15 -4.28 11.55
CA GLN A 48 5.53 -3.86 11.33
C GLN A 48 5.93 -3.96 9.84
N LEU A 49 5.55 -5.04 9.17
CA LEU A 49 5.81 -5.23 7.74
C LEU A 49 5.11 -4.13 6.92
N ILE A 50 3.83 -3.85 7.19
CA ILE A 50 3.06 -2.79 6.53
C ILE A 50 3.73 -1.42 6.76
N ARG A 51 4.12 -1.11 8.00
CA ARG A 51 4.81 0.13 8.33
C ARG A 51 6.13 0.28 7.57
N ASN A 52 6.93 -0.78 7.53
CA ASN A 52 8.22 -0.76 6.82
C ASN A 52 8.01 -0.52 5.33
N GLU A 53 6.99 -1.15 4.72
CA GLU A 53 6.66 -0.92 3.32
C GLU A 53 6.13 0.49 3.05
N PHE A 54 5.28 1.03 3.94
CA PHE A 54 4.82 2.41 3.84
C PHE A 54 5.99 3.41 3.84
N LEU A 55 7.02 3.15 4.63
CA LEU A 55 8.20 4.01 4.80
C LEU A 55 9.33 3.73 3.80
N ALA A 56 9.25 2.68 2.97
CA ALA A 56 10.36 2.21 2.14
C ALA A 56 10.92 3.29 1.19
N ASP A 57 10.04 4.10 0.61
CA ASP A 57 10.42 5.18 -0.33
C ASP A 57 10.29 6.58 0.29
N VAL A 58 10.04 6.66 1.61
CA VAL A 58 9.95 7.92 2.31
C VAL A 58 11.34 8.28 2.83
N PRO A 59 11.98 9.37 2.36
CA PRO A 59 13.26 9.79 2.88
C PRO A 59 13.17 10.00 4.41
N PRO A 60 14.21 9.62 5.18
CA PRO A 60 14.19 9.86 6.60
C PRO A 60 14.00 11.37 6.85
N GLY A 61 12.90 11.69 7.54
CA GLY A 61 12.55 13.08 7.83
C GLY A 61 13.68 13.79 8.58
N GLN A 62 14.01 15.00 8.16
CA GLN A 62 15.01 15.84 8.80
C GLN A 62 14.47 16.42 10.13
N GLY A 63 14.10 15.56 11.10
CA GLY A 63 13.79 15.97 12.47
C GLY A 63 12.67 17.00 12.68
N GLY A 64 11.87 17.27 11.66
CA GLY A 64 10.72 18.17 11.74
C GLY A 64 9.56 17.56 12.53
N LEU A 65 8.72 18.41 13.13
CA LEU A 65 7.50 17.95 13.79
C LEU A 65 6.58 17.30 12.74
N SER A 66 6.22 16.03 12.97
CA SER A 66 5.27 15.34 12.10
C SER A 66 3.92 16.05 12.14
N VAL A 67 3.45 16.48 10.97
CA VAL A 67 2.19 17.21 10.82
C VAL A 67 1.01 16.26 10.98
N TYR A 68 1.18 15.01 10.52
CA TYR A 68 0.15 13.99 10.55
C TYR A 68 0.62 12.74 11.30
N ARG A 69 -0.35 12.00 11.82
CA ARG A 69 -0.17 10.70 12.47
C ARG A 69 -1.01 9.66 11.74
N LEU A 70 -0.39 8.56 11.34
CA LEU A 70 -1.04 7.43 10.69
C LEU A 70 -1.13 6.26 11.69
N GLU A 71 -2.35 5.88 12.03
CA GLU A 71 -2.68 4.64 12.73
C GLU A 71 -3.01 3.55 11.72
N ILE A 72 -2.48 2.34 11.93
CA ILE A 72 -2.71 1.16 11.08
C ILE A 72 -3.17 0.01 11.98
N GLU A 73 -4.35 -0.52 11.71
CA GLU A 73 -4.98 -1.62 12.47
C GLU A 73 -5.17 -2.83 11.54
N PRO A 74 -4.20 -3.77 11.52
CA PRO A 74 -4.30 -4.97 10.74
C PRO A 74 -5.10 -6.06 11.47
N GLU A 75 -5.97 -6.74 10.72
CA GLU A 75 -6.68 -7.95 11.11
C GLU A 75 -6.32 -9.06 10.11
N ALA A 76 -5.56 -10.05 10.57
CA ALA A 76 -5.08 -11.15 9.75
C ALA A 76 -5.68 -12.48 10.21
N ARG A 77 -6.04 -13.34 9.23
CA ARG A 77 -6.49 -14.71 9.47
C ARG A 77 -6.16 -15.62 8.31
N GLU A 78 -5.92 -16.89 8.59
CA GLU A 78 -5.85 -17.94 7.60
C GLU A 78 -7.21 -18.64 7.45
N VAL A 79 -7.57 -18.95 6.21
CA VAL A 79 -8.79 -19.68 5.86
C VAL A 79 -8.41 -20.88 5.01
N ASN A 80 -9.00 -22.03 5.29
CA ASN A 80 -8.88 -23.20 4.43
C ASN A 80 -9.85 -23.05 3.26
N ASP A 81 -9.34 -23.06 2.03
CA ASP A 81 -10.17 -22.88 0.84
C ASP A 81 -10.60 -24.23 0.23
N ILE A 82 -9.73 -25.25 0.32
CA ILE A 82 -9.99 -26.59 -0.19
C ILE A 82 -9.49 -27.61 0.84
N GLU A 83 -10.42 -28.43 1.32
CA GLU A 83 -10.14 -29.65 2.06
C GLU A 83 -10.41 -30.82 1.12
N SER A 84 -9.36 -31.41 0.56
CA SER A 84 -9.50 -32.66 -0.18
C SER A 84 -9.13 -33.85 0.69
N SER A 85 -10.09 -34.73 0.92
CA SER A 85 -9.87 -35.97 1.66
C SER A 85 -8.94 -36.97 0.94
N ASN A 86 -8.52 -36.68 -0.27
CA ASN A 86 -7.78 -37.62 -1.14
C ASN A 86 -6.45 -37.08 -1.69
N THR A 87 -6.03 -35.90 -1.32
CA THR A 87 -4.72 -35.31 -1.71
C THR A 87 -4.06 -34.64 -0.53
N ASP A 88 -2.76 -34.85 -0.38
CA ASP A 88 -1.94 -34.24 0.70
C ASP A 88 -1.74 -32.72 0.54
N VAL A 89 -2.40 -32.10 -0.41
CA VAL A 89 -2.31 -30.67 -0.69
C VAL A 89 -3.59 -29.99 -0.26
N LEU A 90 -3.46 -29.10 0.75
CA LEU A 90 -4.52 -28.20 1.19
C LEU A 90 -4.20 -26.81 0.69
N ARG A 91 -5.16 -26.14 0.08
CA ARG A 91 -5.03 -24.71 -0.25
C ARG A 91 -5.55 -23.88 0.90
N LYS A 92 -4.73 -22.90 1.31
CA LYS A 92 -5.07 -21.89 2.31
C LYS A 92 -4.99 -20.50 1.71
N THR A 93 -5.78 -19.59 2.23
CA THR A 93 -5.68 -18.16 1.94
C THR A 93 -5.36 -17.39 3.22
N TYR A 94 -4.25 -16.66 3.19
CA TYR A 94 -3.95 -15.62 4.16
C TYR A 94 -4.77 -14.38 3.79
N ARG A 95 -5.71 -13.99 4.68
CA ARG A 95 -6.57 -12.83 4.51
C ARG A 95 -6.11 -11.74 5.46
N LEU A 96 -5.73 -10.62 4.89
CA LEU A 96 -5.33 -9.42 5.62
C LEU A 96 -6.31 -8.31 5.31
N ASN A 97 -7.05 -7.85 6.33
CA ASN A 97 -7.88 -6.66 6.27
C ASN A 97 -7.23 -5.59 7.13
N VAL A 98 -7.16 -4.37 6.64
CA VAL A 98 -6.51 -3.27 7.35
C VAL A 98 -7.39 -2.05 7.34
N SER A 99 -7.66 -1.50 8.52
CA SER A 99 -8.21 -0.17 8.69
C SER A 99 -7.06 0.80 8.97
N PHE A 100 -7.12 2.00 8.40
CA PHE A 100 -6.13 3.01 8.67
C PHE A 100 -6.78 4.40 8.82
N LYS A 101 -6.13 5.26 9.62
CA LYS A 101 -6.61 6.59 9.95
C LYS A 101 -5.45 7.57 10.02
N LEU A 102 -5.55 8.65 9.24
CA LEU A 102 -4.65 9.79 9.28
C LEU A 102 -5.27 10.90 10.11
N SER A 103 -4.58 11.38 11.10
CA SER A 103 -5.00 12.47 11.99
C SER A 103 -4.02 13.64 11.91
N ASP A 104 -4.52 14.86 11.98
CA ASP A 104 -3.71 16.07 12.13
C ASP A 104 -3.18 16.13 13.56
N ASN A 105 -1.86 16.17 13.74
CA ASN A 105 -1.20 16.17 15.05
C ASN A 105 -1.50 17.42 15.87
N ARG A 106 -1.80 18.54 15.22
CA ARG A 106 -2.09 19.80 15.90
C ARG A 106 -3.50 19.83 16.50
N THR A 107 -4.46 19.23 15.80
CA THR A 107 -5.89 19.26 16.22
C THR A 107 -6.35 17.93 16.83
N GLY A 108 -5.61 16.85 16.64
CA GLY A 108 -5.98 15.50 17.03
C GLY A 108 -7.16 14.93 16.22
N LYS A 109 -7.67 15.66 15.22
CA LYS A 109 -8.84 15.24 14.44
C LYS A 109 -8.43 14.34 13.27
N PRO A 110 -9.22 13.29 12.96
CA PRO A 110 -9.01 12.52 11.77
C PRO A 110 -9.30 13.37 10.52
N VAL A 111 -8.37 13.33 9.56
CA VAL A 111 -8.48 14.06 8.29
C VAL A 111 -8.71 13.11 7.11
N TYR A 112 -8.28 11.86 7.23
CA TYR A 112 -8.53 10.83 6.24
C TYR A 112 -8.60 9.45 6.91
N SER A 113 -9.46 8.57 6.42
CA SER A 113 -9.54 7.18 6.88
C SER A 113 -9.93 6.26 5.73
N GLY A 114 -9.51 5.02 5.80
CA GLY A 114 -9.82 4.04 4.77
C GLY A 114 -9.68 2.62 5.25
N LYS A 115 -10.08 1.69 4.37
CA LYS A 115 -9.87 0.27 4.53
C LYS A 115 -9.23 -0.29 3.27
N THR A 116 -8.38 -1.27 3.44
CA THR A 116 -7.76 -2.03 2.35
C THR A 116 -7.63 -3.49 2.75
N PHE A 117 -7.37 -4.34 1.79
CA PHE A 117 -7.20 -5.78 2.03
C PHE A 117 -6.24 -6.39 1.02
N SER A 118 -5.68 -7.55 1.40
CA SER A 118 -4.98 -8.45 0.49
C SER A 118 -5.28 -9.90 0.86
N TYR A 119 -5.46 -10.76 -0.15
CA TYR A 119 -5.77 -12.18 0.00
C TYR A 119 -4.76 -12.99 -0.82
N ILE A 120 -3.87 -13.67 -0.12
CA ILE A 120 -2.79 -14.45 -0.74
C ILE A 120 -3.01 -15.94 -0.47
N SER A 121 -3.31 -16.69 -1.53
CA SER A 121 -3.43 -18.14 -1.44
C SER A 121 -2.07 -18.83 -1.57
N TYR A 122 -1.92 -19.93 -0.84
CA TYR A 122 -0.76 -20.82 -0.90
C TYR A 122 -1.16 -22.27 -0.68
N ASP A 123 -0.40 -23.18 -1.27
CA ASP A 123 -0.65 -24.62 -1.14
C ASP A 123 0.17 -25.19 0.02
N ARG A 124 -0.44 -26.10 0.78
CA ARG A 124 0.24 -26.90 1.81
C ARG A 124 0.65 -28.24 1.23
N VAL A 125 1.84 -28.65 1.57
CA VAL A 125 2.43 -29.93 1.20
C VAL A 125 2.75 -30.77 2.45
N SER A 126 3.22 -31.99 2.28
CA SER A 126 3.59 -32.89 3.39
C SER A 126 4.76 -32.37 4.24
N SER A 127 5.58 -31.43 3.72
CA SER A 127 6.72 -30.86 4.44
C SER A 127 6.31 -29.73 5.40
N PRO A 128 6.46 -29.89 6.74
CA PRO A 128 6.13 -28.84 7.71
C PRO A 128 6.91 -27.54 7.48
N LEU A 129 8.22 -27.66 7.15
CA LEU A 129 9.07 -26.48 6.90
C LEU A 129 8.59 -25.70 5.68
N ALA A 130 8.25 -26.38 4.60
CA ALA A 130 7.73 -25.74 3.40
C ALA A 130 6.40 -24.99 3.68
N ASN A 131 5.53 -25.57 4.54
CA ASN A 131 4.27 -24.94 4.92
C ASN A 131 4.48 -23.65 5.74
N VAL A 132 5.46 -23.64 6.66
CA VAL A 132 5.82 -22.45 7.44
C VAL A 132 6.35 -21.36 6.51
N GLN A 133 7.24 -21.72 5.57
CA GLN A 133 7.79 -20.79 4.58
C GLN A 133 6.70 -20.20 3.68
N ALA A 134 5.76 -21.03 3.21
CA ALA A 134 4.65 -20.59 2.36
C ALA A 134 3.73 -19.61 3.11
N ALA A 135 3.38 -19.88 4.36
CA ALA A 135 2.58 -19.00 5.20
C ALA A 135 3.27 -17.66 5.46
N THR A 136 4.58 -17.70 5.81
CA THR A 136 5.39 -16.48 6.03
C THR A 136 5.46 -15.63 4.76
N ASN A 137 5.71 -16.25 3.60
CA ASN A 137 5.74 -15.55 2.32
C ASN A 137 4.39 -14.93 1.96
N ALA A 138 3.28 -15.63 2.25
CA ALA A 138 1.93 -15.11 2.03
C ALA A 138 1.66 -13.86 2.91
N GLU A 139 2.07 -13.88 4.19
CA GLU A 139 1.98 -12.72 5.07
C GLU A 139 2.81 -11.54 4.55
N GLU A 140 4.06 -11.77 4.14
CA GLU A 140 4.95 -10.73 3.64
C GLU A 140 4.42 -10.09 2.35
N ARG A 141 3.93 -10.88 1.42
CA ARG A 141 3.31 -10.38 0.18
C ARG A 141 2.03 -9.59 0.46
N ALA A 142 1.17 -10.07 1.35
CA ALA A 142 -0.04 -9.36 1.73
C ALA A 142 0.27 -8.00 2.39
N ALA A 143 1.26 -7.96 3.27
CA ALA A 143 1.71 -6.73 3.92
C ALA A 143 2.31 -5.74 2.92
N HIS A 144 3.08 -6.22 1.94
CA HIS A 144 3.65 -5.41 0.86
C HIS A 144 2.55 -4.75 0.01
N GLU A 145 1.56 -5.52 -0.47
CA GLU A 145 0.45 -5.00 -1.26
C GLU A 145 -0.34 -3.93 -0.51
N VAL A 146 -0.68 -4.21 0.76
CA VAL A 146 -1.42 -3.27 1.63
C VAL A 146 -0.61 -2.01 1.92
N GLY A 147 0.70 -2.15 2.18
CA GLY A 147 1.59 -1.01 2.46
C GLY A 147 1.67 -0.03 1.28
N ILE A 148 1.81 -0.55 0.06
CA ILE A 148 1.79 0.25 -1.18
C ILE A 148 0.44 0.95 -1.37
N ASP A 149 -0.68 0.24 -1.16
CA ASP A 149 -2.01 0.82 -1.34
C ASP A 149 -2.26 1.97 -0.34
N ILE A 150 -1.95 1.78 0.95
CA ILE A 150 -2.07 2.83 1.97
C ILE A 150 -1.18 4.03 1.59
N ARG A 151 0.09 3.81 1.24
CA ARG A 151 1.02 4.86 0.82
C ARG A 151 0.45 5.67 -0.35
N THR A 152 -0.04 5.00 -1.38
CA THR A 152 -0.62 5.63 -2.58
C THR A 152 -1.83 6.50 -2.23
N ARG A 153 -2.75 6.00 -1.40
CA ARG A 153 -3.95 6.74 -1.00
C ARG A 153 -3.63 7.94 -0.12
N ILE A 154 -2.73 7.79 0.84
CA ILE A 154 -2.29 8.91 1.71
C ILE A 154 -1.58 9.98 0.87
N ALA A 155 -0.69 9.57 -0.04
CA ALA A 155 0.01 10.48 -0.92
C ALA A 155 -0.96 11.25 -1.84
N ALA A 156 -1.95 10.56 -2.43
CA ALA A 156 -2.98 11.21 -3.25
C ALA A 156 -3.82 12.20 -2.44
N TYR A 157 -4.19 11.85 -1.21
CA TYR A 157 -4.91 12.76 -0.31
C TYR A 157 -4.09 14.01 0.00
N LEU A 158 -2.83 13.87 0.41
CA LEU A 158 -1.95 15.00 0.74
C LEU A 158 -1.66 15.89 -0.48
N ALA A 159 -1.61 15.32 -1.69
CA ALA A 159 -1.45 16.10 -2.92
C ALA A 159 -2.73 16.86 -3.33
N SER A 160 -3.87 16.58 -2.72
CA SER A 160 -5.15 17.25 -2.98
C SER A 160 -5.42 18.44 -2.06
N LEU A 161 -4.59 18.64 -1.03
CA LEU A 161 -4.68 19.76 -0.07
C LEU A 161 -4.05 21.03 -0.64
#